data_647af2affa8df33b5910c66eb776d147
#
_entry.id   647af2affa8df33b5910c66eb776d147
#
_cell.length_a   1.000
_cell.length_b   1.000
_cell.length_c   1.000
_cell.angle_alpha   90.00
_cell.angle_beta   90.00
_cell.angle_gamma   90.00
#
_symmetry.space_group_name_H-M   'P 1'
#
loop_
_entity.id
_entity.type
_entity.pdbx_description
1 polymer ?
#
loop_
_entity_poly.entity_id
_entity_poly.type
_entity_poly.pdbx_seq_one_letter_code
_entity_poly.pdbx_strand_id
1 'polypeptide(L)'
;MKVLFGIQGTGNGHISRSRELLRYLSERASVDILLSGYHHEVDIGFEVKYSLPGLGFTFGKKGGIDYVHSLRNFSPGKLLSDIYSLPVEKYDLVLTDFEPVTAWAARVKRRPSVAISHQAAFLSPKIPRPPEGRNRFQEKVLEWYAPAPVSIGLHFDRYDDFIFTPIIREEIRKQEPRNDGHYTVYLPSYDYARISGILKKVDVRWEVFSKHHKGEAFKDGNVTVYPVDNAGFARSLVTCEGILCNAGFETPAEALYLGKKIMVIPMKGQYEQQCNAEALGRMGVPVIRRVDAGFADVLSGWVNSGYSYKPGYTNNLPEIVDRILENRTDAGSASELSSKSGLGEDRPPLGQPE
;
A
#
# COMPACT_ATOMS: atom_id res chain seq x y z
N MET A 1 -14.26 -13.66 -18.85
CA MET A 1 -13.65 -12.32 -18.80
C MET A 1 -12.16 -12.47 -18.62
N LYS A 2 -11.37 -11.70 -19.37
CA LYS A 2 -9.92 -11.71 -19.28
C LYS A 2 -9.40 -10.40 -18.68
N VAL A 3 -8.68 -10.49 -17.57
CA VAL A 3 -8.16 -9.35 -16.81
C VAL A 3 -6.64 -9.30 -16.92
N LEU A 4 -6.07 -8.13 -17.15
CA LEU A 4 -4.64 -7.88 -16.90
C LEU A 4 -4.50 -7.19 -15.55
N PHE A 5 -3.77 -7.78 -14.64
CA PHE A 5 -3.51 -7.19 -13.34
C PHE A 5 -2.05 -6.76 -13.20
N GLY A 6 -1.84 -5.44 -13.25
CA GLY A 6 -0.54 -4.81 -13.01
C GLY A 6 -0.29 -4.58 -11.51
N ILE A 7 0.82 -5.08 -11.03
CA ILE A 7 1.18 -5.04 -9.60
C ILE A 7 2.54 -4.39 -9.45
N GLN A 8 2.62 -3.38 -8.58
CA GLN A 8 3.87 -2.75 -8.21
C GLN A 8 4.68 -3.68 -7.30
N GLY A 9 5.83 -4.17 -7.78
CA GLY A 9 6.73 -5.06 -7.04
C GLY A 9 7.68 -4.35 -6.08
N THR A 10 7.67 -3.01 -6.03
CA THR A 10 8.52 -2.27 -5.11
C THR A 10 7.88 -2.22 -3.74
N GLY A 11 8.28 -3.12 -2.85
CA GLY A 11 7.75 -3.26 -1.50
C GLY A 11 6.77 -4.44 -1.36
N ASN A 12 6.88 -5.13 -0.22
CA ASN A 12 6.18 -6.38 0.03
C ASN A 12 4.64 -6.21 0.19
N GLY A 13 4.18 -5.01 0.54
CA GLY A 13 2.77 -4.74 0.80
C GLY A 13 1.88 -4.92 -0.42
N HIS A 14 2.27 -4.38 -1.58
CA HIS A 14 1.52 -4.53 -2.83
C HIS A 14 1.40 -6.01 -3.23
N ILE A 15 2.49 -6.75 -3.18
CA ILE A 15 2.50 -8.19 -3.53
C ILE A 15 1.61 -8.98 -2.58
N SER A 16 1.73 -8.74 -1.28
CA SER A 16 0.96 -9.47 -0.25
C SER A 16 -0.54 -9.29 -0.42
N ARG A 17 -1.03 -8.04 -0.57
CA ARG A 17 -2.47 -7.80 -0.75
C ARG A 17 -2.97 -8.23 -2.12
N SER A 18 -2.16 -8.05 -3.19
CA SER A 18 -2.54 -8.49 -4.53
C SER A 18 -2.66 -10.01 -4.60
N ARG A 19 -1.81 -10.76 -3.88
CA ARG A 19 -1.94 -12.21 -3.73
C ARG A 19 -3.29 -12.61 -3.12
N GLU A 20 -3.73 -11.90 -2.10
CA GLU A 20 -5.05 -12.16 -1.50
C GLU A 20 -6.19 -11.85 -2.48
N LEU A 21 -6.10 -10.73 -3.20
CA LEU A 21 -7.09 -10.36 -4.21
C LEU A 21 -7.13 -11.35 -5.37
N LEU A 22 -5.97 -11.82 -5.84
CA LEU A 22 -5.86 -12.79 -6.93
C LEU A 22 -6.59 -14.10 -6.64
N ARG A 23 -6.58 -14.59 -5.40
CA ARG A 23 -7.29 -15.80 -5.01
C ARG A 23 -8.79 -15.71 -5.31
N TYR A 24 -9.42 -14.58 -5.00
CA TYR A 24 -10.86 -14.34 -5.24
C TYR A 24 -11.15 -13.96 -6.70
N LEU A 25 -10.28 -13.18 -7.30
CA LEU A 25 -10.47 -12.71 -8.68
C LEU A 25 -10.32 -13.87 -9.69
N SER A 26 -9.37 -14.79 -9.45
CA SER A 26 -9.11 -15.94 -10.33
C SER A 26 -10.24 -16.97 -10.34
N GLU A 27 -11.10 -16.97 -9.32
CA GLU A 27 -12.32 -17.80 -9.31
C GLU A 27 -13.38 -17.29 -10.31
N ARG A 28 -13.32 -16.02 -10.70
CA ARG A 28 -14.34 -15.33 -11.48
C ARG A 28 -13.87 -14.79 -12.83
N ALA A 29 -12.56 -14.73 -13.05
CA ALA A 29 -11.95 -14.23 -14.28
C ALA A 29 -10.64 -14.96 -14.60
N SER A 30 -10.27 -15.00 -15.87
CA SER A 30 -8.92 -15.38 -16.28
C SER A 30 -8.00 -14.17 -16.08
N VAL A 31 -6.98 -14.31 -15.24
CA VAL A 31 -6.10 -13.20 -14.86
C VAL A 31 -4.69 -13.46 -15.36
N ASP A 32 -4.18 -12.53 -16.19
CA ASP A 32 -2.76 -12.45 -16.53
C ASP A 32 -2.11 -11.39 -15.64
N ILE A 33 -0.93 -11.68 -15.10
CA ILE A 33 -0.23 -10.80 -14.16
C ILE A 33 0.92 -10.08 -14.85
N LEU A 34 1.00 -8.76 -14.63
CA LEU A 34 2.18 -7.97 -14.88
C LEU A 34 2.78 -7.55 -13.54
N LEU A 35 4.04 -7.89 -13.32
CA LEU A 35 4.80 -7.45 -12.13
C LEU A 35 5.88 -6.48 -12.56
N SER A 36 5.89 -5.27 -11.97
CA SER A 36 6.93 -4.27 -12.21
C SER A 36 7.79 -4.03 -10.99
N GLY A 37 9.10 -3.83 -11.22
CA GLY A 37 10.09 -3.62 -10.16
C GLY A 37 10.99 -4.83 -9.90
N TYR A 38 12.21 -4.57 -9.40
CA TYR A 38 13.27 -5.59 -9.28
C TYR A 38 13.49 -6.14 -7.85
N HIS A 39 12.81 -5.59 -6.84
CA HIS A 39 13.15 -5.85 -5.43
C HIS A 39 11.92 -6.33 -4.63
N HIS A 40 11.35 -7.45 -5.03
CA HIS A 40 10.36 -8.15 -4.20
C HIS A 40 11.01 -9.35 -3.49
N GLU A 41 10.81 -9.42 -2.18
CA GLU A 41 11.25 -10.54 -1.34
C GLU A 41 10.11 -11.58 -1.14
N VAL A 42 8.88 -11.22 -1.56
CA VAL A 42 7.67 -12.03 -1.40
C VAL A 42 7.27 -12.60 -2.76
N ASP A 43 7.04 -13.91 -2.79
CA ASP A 43 6.46 -14.60 -3.94
C ASP A 43 4.97 -14.27 -4.05
N ILE A 44 4.52 -13.87 -5.25
CA ILE A 44 3.10 -13.64 -5.53
C ILE A 44 2.28 -14.93 -5.49
N GLY A 45 2.90 -16.10 -5.69
CA GLY A 45 2.26 -17.42 -5.70
C GLY A 45 1.42 -17.72 -6.94
N PHE A 46 1.57 -16.95 -8.01
CA PHE A 46 0.88 -17.10 -9.29
C PHE A 46 1.87 -16.90 -10.44
N GLU A 47 1.55 -17.45 -11.61
CA GLU A 47 2.37 -17.28 -12.80
C GLU A 47 2.36 -15.80 -13.27
N VAL A 48 3.55 -15.22 -13.39
CA VAL A 48 3.74 -13.85 -13.87
C VAL A 48 3.97 -13.88 -15.37
N LYS A 49 3.04 -13.32 -16.14
CA LYS A 49 3.11 -13.29 -17.60
C LYS A 49 4.04 -12.20 -18.13
N TYR A 50 4.04 -11.04 -17.50
CA TYR A 50 4.89 -9.89 -17.87
C TYR A 50 5.70 -9.45 -16.67
N SER A 51 7.03 -9.38 -16.85
CA SER A 51 7.94 -8.83 -15.85
C SER A 51 8.64 -7.62 -16.45
N LEU A 52 8.41 -6.44 -15.86
CA LEU A 52 8.95 -5.18 -16.36
C LEU A 52 9.76 -4.47 -15.26
N PRO A 53 10.75 -3.65 -15.65
CA PRO A 53 11.48 -2.84 -14.67
C PRO A 53 10.57 -1.85 -13.93
N GLY A 54 9.54 -1.33 -14.61
CA GLY A 54 8.62 -0.35 -14.05
C GLY A 54 9.28 0.95 -13.60
N LEU A 55 8.57 1.71 -12.79
CA LEU A 55 9.09 2.86 -12.07
C LEU A 55 9.34 2.42 -10.62
N GLY A 56 10.60 2.16 -10.26
CA GLY A 56 10.96 1.84 -8.88
C GLY A 56 11.36 3.09 -8.11
N PHE A 57 10.75 3.34 -6.95
CA PHE A 57 11.32 4.29 -5.99
C PHE A 57 12.35 3.55 -5.14
N THR A 58 13.59 4.07 -5.13
CA THR A 58 14.64 3.54 -4.27
C THR A 58 14.57 4.24 -2.92
N PHE A 59 14.55 3.46 -1.84
CA PHE A 59 14.59 4.02 -0.50
C PHE A 59 16.04 4.26 -0.08
N GLY A 60 16.35 5.48 0.32
CA GLY A 60 17.69 5.84 0.79
C GLY A 60 17.98 5.26 2.19
N LYS A 61 19.28 5.11 2.52
CA LYS A 61 19.77 4.62 3.84
C LYS A 61 19.24 5.41 5.05
N LYS A 62 18.63 6.58 4.84
CA LYS A 62 18.04 7.45 5.87
C LYS A 62 16.52 7.35 5.95
N GLY A 63 15.90 6.33 5.30
CA GLY A 63 14.47 6.04 5.40
C GLY A 63 13.54 6.96 4.60
N GLY A 64 14.05 7.81 3.70
CA GLY A 64 13.29 8.61 2.74
C GLY A 64 13.38 8.04 1.32
N ILE A 65 12.52 8.52 0.40
CA ILE A 65 12.67 8.22 -1.03
C ILE A 65 13.96 8.88 -1.52
N ASP A 66 14.87 8.08 -2.07
CA ASP A 66 16.05 8.59 -2.75
C ASP A 66 15.71 8.97 -4.19
N TYR A 67 15.24 10.19 -4.36
CA TYR A 67 14.86 10.74 -5.67
C TYR A 67 16.05 10.74 -6.66
N VAL A 68 17.28 10.94 -6.19
CA VAL A 68 18.46 11.00 -7.05
C VAL A 68 18.81 9.61 -7.60
N HIS A 69 18.74 8.59 -6.75
CA HIS A 69 19.00 7.21 -7.18
C HIS A 69 17.86 6.64 -8.04
N SER A 70 16.62 6.98 -7.70
CA SER A 70 15.44 6.64 -8.50
C SER A 70 15.51 7.27 -9.90
N LEU A 71 16.01 8.51 -10.00
CA LEU A 71 16.14 9.22 -11.28
C LEU A 71 17.30 8.68 -12.14
N ARG A 72 18.40 8.23 -11.53
CA ARG A 72 19.56 7.66 -12.26
C ARG A 72 19.25 6.37 -13.01
N ASN A 73 18.32 5.57 -12.49
CA ASN A 73 17.90 4.29 -13.08
C ASN A 73 16.63 4.44 -13.94
N PHE A 74 16.08 5.66 -14.04
CA PHE A 74 14.89 5.94 -14.83
C PHE A 74 15.22 6.12 -16.31
N SER A 75 14.64 5.27 -17.15
CA SER A 75 14.70 5.38 -18.61
C SER A 75 13.33 5.75 -19.17
N PRO A 76 13.08 7.05 -19.47
CA PRO A 76 11.79 7.48 -20.01
C PRO A 76 11.42 6.78 -21.33
N GLY A 77 12.44 6.58 -22.20
CA GLY A 77 12.23 5.90 -23.48
C GLY A 77 11.78 4.44 -23.31
N LYS A 78 12.38 3.72 -22.33
CA LYS A 78 11.97 2.35 -22.03
C LYS A 78 10.56 2.30 -21.44
N LEU A 79 10.22 3.19 -20.51
CA LEU A 79 8.88 3.27 -19.95
C LEU A 79 7.83 3.51 -21.04
N LEU A 80 8.06 4.48 -21.93
CA LEU A 80 7.17 4.73 -23.06
C LEU A 80 7.06 3.51 -23.97
N SER A 81 8.18 2.87 -24.31
CA SER A 81 8.19 1.65 -25.11
C SER A 81 7.34 0.56 -24.46
N ASP A 82 7.51 0.33 -23.15
CA ASP A 82 6.77 -0.68 -22.40
C ASP A 82 5.25 -0.36 -22.39
N ILE A 83 4.87 0.92 -22.19
CA ILE A 83 3.47 1.38 -22.25
C ILE A 83 2.84 1.12 -23.63
N TYR A 84 3.53 1.46 -24.71
CA TYR A 84 2.97 1.30 -26.06
C TYR A 84 2.97 -0.15 -26.52
N SER A 85 3.95 -0.97 -26.12
CA SER A 85 4.06 -2.37 -26.53
C SER A 85 3.14 -3.31 -25.75
N LEU A 86 2.69 -2.93 -24.54
CA LEU A 86 1.84 -3.78 -23.71
C LEU A 86 0.47 -4.02 -24.36
N PRO A 87 0.08 -5.26 -24.70
CA PRO A 87 -1.12 -5.55 -25.48
C PRO A 87 -2.40 -5.55 -24.63
N VAL A 88 -2.70 -4.40 -24.00
CA VAL A 88 -3.89 -4.24 -23.13
C VAL A 88 -5.22 -4.42 -23.89
N GLU A 89 -5.19 -4.34 -25.23
CA GLU A 89 -6.35 -4.55 -26.10
C GLU A 89 -6.87 -6.00 -26.06
N LYS A 90 -6.03 -6.94 -25.64
CA LYS A 90 -6.38 -8.36 -25.51
C LYS A 90 -7.15 -8.67 -24.21
N TYR A 91 -7.40 -7.65 -23.39
CA TYR A 91 -8.04 -7.80 -22.09
C TYR A 91 -9.35 -7.01 -22.04
N ASP A 92 -10.33 -7.58 -21.35
CA ASP A 92 -11.64 -6.96 -21.12
C ASP A 92 -11.53 -5.85 -20.06
N LEU A 93 -10.61 -6.01 -19.10
CA LEU A 93 -10.36 -5.07 -18.01
C LEU A 93 -8.88 -5.04 -17.67
N VAL A 94 -8.36 -3.86 -17.37
CA VAL A 94 -7.03 -3.67 -16.76
C VAL A 94 -7.22 -3.27 -15.31
N LEU A 95 -6.64 -4.06 -14.40
CA LEU A 95 -6.57 -3.76 -12.98
C LEU A 95 -5.15 -3.33 -12.65
N THR A 96 -4.98 -2.31 -11.82
CA THR A 96 -3.65 -1.85 -11.39
C THR A 96 -3.59 -1.65 -9.89
N ASP A 97 -2.60 -2.30 -9.23
CA ASP A 97 -2.19 -1.97 -7.87
C ASP A 97 -0.97 -1.06 -7.92
N PHE A 98 -1.26 0.23 -8.13
CA PHE A 98 -0.26 1.30 -8.19
C PHE A 98 0.88 1.01 -9.19
N GLU A 99 0.56 0.33 -10.29
CA GLU A 99 1.54 -0.06 -11.31
C GLU A 99 1.40 0.86 -12.54
N PRO A 100 2.44 1.65 -12.88
CA PRO A 100 2.30 2.74 -13.84
C PRO A 100 2.21 2.26 -15.29
N VAL A 101 2.87 1.15 -15.68
CA VAL A 101 2.88 0.73 -17.10
C VAL A 101 1.50 0.29 -17.54
N THR A 102 0.83 -0.56 -16.75
CA THR A 102 -0.55 -1.01 -17.06
C THR A 102 -1.54 0.14 -17.02
N ALA A 103 -1.43 1.02 -16.00
CA ALA A 103 -2.31 2.18 -15.86
C ALA A 103 -2.22 3.12 -17.07
N TRP A 104 -1.00 3.50 -17.47
CA TRP A 104 -0.79 4.37 -18.61
C TRP A 104 -1.08 3.69 -19.94
N ALA A 105 -0.79 2.39 -20.12
CA ALA A 105 -1.14 1.64 -21.32
C ALA A 105 -2.66 1.60 -21.51
N ALA A 106 -3.42 1.32 -20.44
CA ALA A 106 -4.87 1.34 -20.48
C ALA A 106 -5.41 2.74 -20.83
N ARG A 107 -4.86 3.80 -20.22
CA ARG A 107 -5.25 5.18 -20.48
C ARG A 107 -4.99 5.60 -21.93
N VAL A 108 -3.77 5.36 -22.44
CA VAL A 108 -3.37 5.74 -23.82
C VAL A 108 -4.19 4.99 -24.86
N LYS A 109 -4.45 3.71 -24.62
CA LYS A 109 -5.21 2.84 -25.53
C LYS A 109 -6.71 2.82 -25.22
N ARG A 110 -7.19 3.69 -24.34
CA ARG A 110 -8.60 3.87 -23.97
C ARG A 110 -9.29 2.56 -23.57
N ARG A 111 -8.60 1.74 -22.76
CA ARG A 111 -9.15 0.48 -22.25
C ARG A 111 -9.79 0.67 -20.89
N PRO A 112 -10.87 -0.05 -20.57
CA PRO A 112 -11.45 -0.06 -19.23
C PRO A 112 -10.38 -0.40 -18.19
N SER A 113 -10.29 0.43 -17.14
CA SER A 113 -9.30 0.19 -16.09
C SER A 113 -9.79 0.62 -14.72
N VAL A 114 -9.34 -0.12 -13.69
CA VAL A 114 -9.63 0.11 -12.28
C VAL A 114 -8.31 0.16 -11.53
N ALA A 115 -8.11 1.18 -10.70
CA ALA A 115 -7.02 1.20 -9.73
C ALA A 115 -7.52 0.64 -8.40
N ILE A 116 -6.75 -0.26 -7.79
CA ILE A 116 -6.95 -0.70 -6.42
C ILE A 116 -5.65 -0.54 -5.64
N SER A 117 -5.63 0.36 -4.67
CA SER A 117 -4.42 0.57 -3.86
C SER A 117 -4.72 1.41 -2.62
N HIS A 118 -3.80 1.38 -1.66
CA HIS A 118 -3.80 2.34 -0.57
C HIS A 118 -3.63 3.78 -1.10
N GLN A 119 -2.79 3.97 -2.11
CA GLN A 119 -2.54 5.28 -2.71
C GLN A 119 -3.79 5.88 -3.38
N ALA A 120 -4.67 5.03 -3.94
CA ALA A 120 -5.94 5.47 -4.51
C ALA A 120 -6.87 6.13 -3.47
N ALA A 121 -6.75 5.77 -2.20
CA ALA A 121 -7.54 6.40 -1.13
C ALA A 121 -7.24 7.90 -0.99
N PHE A 122 -6.02 8.35 -1.33
CA PHE A 122 -5.64 9.78 -1.23
C PHE A 122 -6.36 10.70 -2.23
N LEU A 123 -7.11 10.15 -3.17
CA LEU A 123 -8.02 10.91 -4.04
C LEU A 123 -9.17 11.54 -3.23
N SER A 124 -9.55 10.93 -2.10
CA SER A 124 -10.56 11.51 -1.21
C SER A 124 -9.98 12.64 -0.35
N PRO A 125 -10.67 13.81 -0.29
CA PRO A 125 -10.31 14.87 0.64
C PRO A 125 -10.59 14.52 2.10
N LYS A 126 -11.36 13.47 2.37
CA LYS A 126 -11.77 13.06 3.73
C LYS A 126 -10.69 12.28 4.47
N ILE A 127 -9.65 11.78 3.78
CA ILE A 127 -8.51 11.10 4.41
C ILE A 127 -7.78 12.08 5.33
N PRO A 128 -7.41 11.66 6.55
CA PRO A 128 -6.60 12.47 7.46
C PRO A 128 -5.28 12.92 6.82
N ARG A 129 -4.92 14.17 7.06
CA ARG A 129 -3.67 14.79 6.59
C ARG A 129 -2.83 15.24 7.78
N PRO A 130 -1.49 15.28 7.65
CA PRO A 130 -0.65 15.74 8.74
C PRO A 130 -0.96 17.18 9.14
N PRO A 131 -0.65 17.60 10.39
CA PRO A 131 -0.94 18.95 10.89
C PRO A 131 -0.32 20.07 10.05
N GLU A 132 0.81 19.79 9.37
CA GLU A 132 1.48 20.71 8.44
C GLU A 132 0.65 20.95 7.17
N GLY A 133 -0.43 20.21 7.02
CA GLY A 133 -1.38 20.34 5.93
C GLY A 133 -1.14 19.44 4.74
N ARG A 134 -1.95 19.66 3.72
CA ARG A 134 -1.98 18.86 2.50
C ARG A 134 -0.81 19.17 1.58
N ASN A 135 0.00 18.17 1.24
CA ASN A 135 1.03 18.33 0.22
C ASN A 135 0.45 18.05 -1.18
N ARG A 136 -0.10 19.09 -1.82
CA ARG A 136 -0.76 19.00 -3.13
C ARG A 136 0.14 18.46 -4.22
N PHE A 137 1.44 18.74 -4.16
CA PHE A 137 2.40 18.24 -5.15
C PHE A 137 2.56 16.71 -5.04
N GLN A 138 2.78 16.21 -3.84
CA GLN A 138 2.92 14.76 -3.63
C GLN A 138 1.63 14.00 -3.94
N GLU A 139 0.47 14.56 -3.58
CA GLU A 139 -0.82 13.95 -3.95
C GLU A 139 -1.03 13.91 -5.47
N LYS A 140 -0.65 14.97 -6.19
CA LYS A 140 -0.65 14.95 -7.65
C LYS A 140 0.27 13.89 -8.23
N VAL A 141 1.46 13.72 -7.67
CA VAL A 141 2.37 12.65 -8.08
C VAL A 141 1.73 11.27 -7.86
N LEU A 142 1.08 11.02 -6.73
CA LEU A 142 0.37 9.76 -6.47
C LEU A 142 -0.77 9.53 -7.47
N GLU A 143 -1.59 10.56 -7.76
CA GLU A 143 -2.69 10.50 -8.72
C GLU A 143 -2.20 10.18 -10.15
N TRP A 144 -1.08 10.80 -10.56
CA TRP A 144 -0.57 10.66 -11.92
C TRP A 144 0.35 9.45 -12.11
N TYR A 145 0.84 8.88 -11.04
CA TYR A 145 1.73 7.73 -11.10
C TYR A 145 1.07 6.51 -11.76
N ALA A 146 -0.15 6.17 -11.35
CA ALA A 146 -0.92 5.06 -11.89
C ALA A 146 -2.40 5.46 -12.08
N PRO A 147 -2.71 6.30 -13.08
CA PRO A 147 -4.05 6.84 -13.27
C PRO A 147 -5.05 5.80 -13.77
N ALA A 148 -6.26 5.80 -13.21
CA ALA A 148 -7.38 5.02 -13.72
C ALA A 148 -8.69 5.84 -13.62
N PRO A 149 -9.69 5.60 -14.51
CA PRO A 149 -10.98 6.28 -14.45
C PRO A 149 -11.80 5.88 -13.22
N VAL A 150 -11.62 4.66 -12.73
CA VAL A 150 -12.27 4.14 -11.54
C VAL A 150 -11.20 3.78 -10.51
N SER A 151 -11.46 4.14 -9.25
CA SER A 151 -10.52 3.89 -8.15
C SER A 151 -11.22 3.19 -6.99
N ILE A 152 -10.53 2.21 -6.44
CA ILE A 152 -10.87 1.53 -5.19
C ILE A 152 -9.74 1.81 -4.21
N GLY A 153 -10.02 2.64 -3.21
CA GLY A 153 -9.07 2.98 -2.17
C GLY A 153 -9.06 1.93 -1.06
N LEU A 154 -7.91 1.72 -0.43
CA LEU A 154 -7.78 0.93 0.79
C LEU A 154 -7.24 1.82 1.90
N HIS A 155 -7.91 1.87 3.07
CA HIS A 155 -7.41 2.65 4.21
C HIS A 155 -7.85 2.02 5.54
N PHE A 156 -7.36 2.55 6.67
CA PHE A 156 -7.69 2.05 8.02
C PHE A 156 -9.16 2.22 8.37
N ASP A 157 -9.91 3.09 7.67
CA ASP A 157 -11.34 3.26 7.82
C ASP A 157 -11.98 3.61 6.46
N ARG A 158 -13.31 3.44 6.34
CA ARG A 158 -14.09 3.83 5.17
C ARG A 158 -14.37 5.33 5.19
N TYR A 159 -13.38 6.13 4.82
CA TYR A 159 -13.51 7.59 4.77
C TYR A 159 -14.41 8.09 3.63
N ASP A 160 -14.61 7.26 2.59
CA ASP A 160 -15.43 7.59 1.43
C ASP A 160 -16.00 6.31 0.78
N ASP A 161 -16.99 6.45 -0.11
CA ASP A 161 -17.75 5.34 -0.69
C ASP A 161 -16.89 4.38 -1.57
N PHE A 162 -15.78 4.89 -2.12
CA PHE A 162 -14.84 4.08 -2.88
C PHE A 162 -13.68 3.53 -2.06
N ILE A 163 -13.66 3.78 -0.73
CA ILE A 163 -12.58 3.36 0.16
C ILE A 163 -13.03 2.19 1.02
N PHE A 164 -12.30 1.10 0.94
CA PHE A 164 -12.50 -0.11 1.74
C PHE A 164 -11.49 -0.18 2.89
N THR A 165 -11.84 -0.94 3.90
CA THR A 165 -10.91 -1.30 4.98
C THR A 165 -9.80 -2.22 4.45
N PRO A 166 -8.69 -2.39 5.20
CA PRO A 166 -7.53 -3.13 4.71
C PRO A 166 -7.85 -4.57 4.31
N ILE A 167 -7.16 -5.06 3.29
CA ILE A 167 -7.12 -6.48 2.95
C ILE A 167 -6.12 -7.14 3.91
N ILE A 168 -6.62 -8.00 4.78
CA ILE A 168 -5.80 -8.74 5.74
C ILE A 168 -5.39 -10.09 5.13
N ARG A 169 -4.09 -10.41 5.16
CA ARG A 169 -3.57 -11.67 4.66
C ARG A 169 -4.27 -12.86 5.32
N GLU A 170 -4.61 -13.87 4.53
CA GLU A 170 -5.30 -15.06 5.02
C GLU A 170 -4.52 -15.76 6.14
N GLU A 171 -3.19 -15.80 6.02
CA GLU A 171 -2.30 -16.39 7.02
C GLU A 171 -2.34 -15.67 8.38
N ILE A 172 -2.71 -14.38 8.41
CA ILE A 172 -2.95 -13.62 9.64
C ILE A 172 -4.42 -13.79 10.08
N ARG A 173 -5.36 -13.70 9.13
CA ARG A 173 -6.80 -13.75 9.42
C ARG A 173 -7.27 -15.08 10.02
N LYS A 174 -6.59 -16.19 9.67
CA LYS A 174 -6.87 -17.54 10.21
C LYS A 174 -6.25 -17.79 11.58
N GLN A 175 -5.42 -16.88 12.08
CA GLN A 175 -4.76 -17.05 13.38
C GLN A 175 -5.59 -16.43 14.49
N GLU A 176 -5.58 -17.10 15.65
CA GLU A 176 -6.05 -16.48 16.88
C GLU A 176 -4.91 -15.73 17.55
N PRO A 177 -5.10 -14.43 17.87
CA PRO A 177 -4.07 -13.64 18.52
C PRO A 177 -3.76 -14.20 19.92
N ARG A 178 -2.46 -14.32 20.24
CA ARG A 178 -1.97 -14.73 21.56
C ARG A 178 -1.05 -13.67 22.11
N ASN A 179 -0.75 -13.77 23.39
CA ASN A 179 0.25 -12.95 24.06
C ASN A 179 1.27 -13.87 24.75
N ASP A 180 2.43 -14.04 24.11
CA ASP A 180 3.54 -14.83 24.66
C ASP A 180 4.54 -13.92 25.44
N GLY A 181 4.15 -12.69 25.76
CA GLY A 181 4.86 -11.75 26.63
C GLY A 181 6.08 -11.10 25.97
N HIS A 182 6.05 -10.84 24.64
CA HIS A 182 7.07 -10.09 23.95
C HIS A 182 6.47 -8.95 23.12
N TYR A 183 7.32 -8.02 22.72
CA TYR A 183 6.98 -6.93 21.80
C TYR A 183 7.77 -7.09 20.50
N THR A 184 7.08 -6.94 19.36
CA THR A 184 7.67 -7.00 18.05
C THR A 184 8.13 -5.59 17.60
N VAL A 185 9.28 -5.51 16.96
CA VAL A 185 9.80 -4.27 16.37
C VAL A 185 10.09 -4.48 14.90
N TYR A 186 9.46 -3.65 14.06
CA TYR A 186 9.72 -3.62 12.62
C TYR A 186 9.88 -2.18 12.13
N LEU A 187 11.11 -1.70 12.16
CA LEU A 187 11.49 -0.34 11.79
C LEU A 187 12.54 -0.39 10.66
N PRO A 188 12.14 -0.71 9.40
CA PRO A 188 13.07 -0.82 8.28
C PRO A 188 13.86 0.46 7.97
N SER A 189 13.42 1.61 8.49
CA SER A 189 14.11 2.89 8.41
C SER A 189 15.22 3.09 9.45
N TYR A 190 15.37 2.15 10.39
CA TYR A 190 16.36 2.22 11.46
C TYR A 190 17.26 0.99 11.45
N ASP A 191 18.56 1.21 11.55
CA ASP A 191 19.49 0.15 11.92
C ASP A 191 19.29 -0.22 13.40
N TYR A 192 19.40 -1.50 13.73
CA TYR A 192 19.29 -1.99 15.09
C TYR A 192 20.23 -1.26 16.06
N ALA A 193 21.48 -0.98 15.64
CA ALA A 193 22.47 -0.27 16.46
C ALA A 193 21.96 1.10 16.97
N ARG A 194 21.04 1.75 16.24
CA ARG A 194 20.48 3.06 16.61
C ARG A 194 19.39 2.98 17.68
N ILE A 195 18.70 1.85 17.77
CA ILE A 195 17.56 1.67 18.69
C ILE A 195 17.86 0.71 19.84
N SER A 196 18.91 -0.09 19.73
CA SER A 196 19.26 -1.11 20.71
C SER A 196 19.40 -0.56 22.14
N GLY A 197 20.11 0.56 22.29
CA GLY A 197 20.32 1.20 23.59
C GLY A 197 19.03 1.74 24.23
N ILE A 198 17.99 2.01 23.42
CA ILE A 198 16.66 2.43 23.89
C ILE A 198 15.86 1.20 24.30
N LEU A 199 15.78 0.18 23.45
CA LEU A 199 15.03 -1.04 23.70
C LEU A 199 15.49 -1.74 24.98
N LYS A 200 16.81 -1.80 25.21
CA LYS A 200 17.42 -2.41 26.40
C LYS A 200 17.08 -1.71 27.72
N LYS A 201 16.64 -0.45 27.70
CA LYS A 201 16.22 0.29 28.90
C LYS A 201 14.80 -0.05 29.35
N VAL A 202 14.01 -0.71 28.51
CA VAL A 202 12.63 -1.09 28.81
C VAL A 202 12.60 -2.58 29.10
N ASP A 203 12.16 -2.96 30.31
CA ASP A 203 12.24 -4.33 30.82
C ASP A 203 11.11 -5.22 30.27
N VAL A 204 11.19 -5.51 28.95
CA VAL A 204 10.34 -6.48 28.26
C VAL A 204 11.18 -7.24 27.23
N ARG A 205 10.69 -8.37 26.75
CA ARG A 205 11.32 -9.10 25.64
C ARG A 205 10.99 -8.41 24.31
N TRP A 206 12.02 -8.16 23.51
CA TRP A 206 11.89 -7.57 22.17
C TRP A 206 12.28 -8.57 21.10
N GLU A 207 11.45 -8.71 20.07
CA GLU A 207 11.76 -9.39 18.81
C GLU A 207 11.89 -8.35 17.70
N VAL A 208 13.11 -8.11 17.24
CA VAL A 208 13.42 -7.08 16.22
C VAL A 208 13.66 -7.73 14.88
N PHE A 209 12.84 -7.41 13.89
CA PHE A 209 13.04 -7.83 12.51
C PHE A 209 13.77 -6.73 11.73
N SER A 210 15.01 -7.00 11.33
CA SER A 210 15.90 -6.01 10.72
C SER A 210 16.25 -6.34 9.27
N LYS A 211 15.95 -5.44 8.34
CA LYS A 211 16.39 -5.54 6.93
C LYS A 211 17.92 -5.42 6.77
N HIS A 212 18.57 -4.84 7.76
CA HIS A 212 20.03 -4.66 7.75
C HIS A 212 20.78 -5.87 8.26
N HIS A 213 20.09 -6.80 8.92
CA HIS A 213 20.64 -8.07 9.39
C HIS A 213 20.32 -9.20 8.40
N LYS A 214 21.35 -9.91 7.96
CA LYS A 214 21.25 -11.00 6.95
C LYS A 214 21.68 -12.36 7.50
N GLY A 215 22.24 -12.39 8.71
CA GLY A 215 22.73 -13.61 9.35
C GLY A 215 21.68 -14.35 10.17
N GLU A 216 22.13 -15.30 10.96
CA GLU A 216 21.28 -16.00 11.93
C GLU A 216 20.79 -15.04 13.02
N ALA A 217 19.67 -15.39 13.65
CA ALA A 217 19.15 -14.63 14.79
C ALA A 217 20.16 -14.58 15.92
N PHE A 218 20.30 -13.43 16.56
CA PHE A 218 21.17 -13.26 17.72
C PHE A 218 20.47 -12.55 18.88
N LYS A 219 20.93 -12.83 20.10
CA LYS A 219 20.40 -12.23 21.33
C LYS A 219 21.36 -11.16 21.85
N ASP A 220 20.80 -10.00 22.24
CA ASP A 220 21.52 -8.89 22.83
C ASP A 220 20.73 -8.35 24.05
N GLY A 221 21.01 -8.91 25.23
CA GLY A 221 20.24 -8.62 26.44
C GLY A 221 18.82 -9.17 26.38
N ASN A 222 17.83 -8.27 26.52
CA ASN A 222 16.39 -8.57 26.40
C ASN A 222 15.87 -8.48 24.97
N VAL A 223 16.76 -8.28 23.99
CA VAL A 223 16.42 -8.13 22.56
C VAL A 223 16.92 -9.35 21.78
N THR A 224 16.06 -9.93 20.94
CA THR A 224 16.45 -10.91 19.92
C THR A 224 16.26 -10.28 18.54
N VAL A 225 17.31 -10.31 17.75
CA VAL A 225 17.32 -9.73 16.38
C VAL A 225 17.24 -10.84 15.34
N TYR A 226 16.26 -10.74 14.47
CA TYR A 226 16.01 -11.67 13.38
C TYR A 226 16.27 -11.02 12.03
N PRO A 227 16.72 -11.74 11.01
CA PRO A 227 16.56 -11.31 9.64
C PRO A 227 15.07 -11.23 9.30
N VAL A 228 14.70 -10.39 8.31
CA VAL A 228 13.30 -10.29 7.88
C VAL A 228 12.95 -11.55 7.08
N ASP A 229 11.99 -12.30 7.59
CA ASP A 229 11.30 -13.36 6.88
C ASP A 229 9.79 -13.28 7.15
N ASN A 230 8.98 -13.71 6.20
CA ASN A 230 7.53 -13.59 6.30
C ASN A 230 6.92 -14.45 7.41
N ALA A 231 7.38 -15.71 7.54
CA ALA A 231 6.79 -16.66 8.48
C ALA A 231 7.13 -16.29 9.93
N GLY A 232 8.40 -15.96 10.20
CA GLY A 232 8.87 -15.51 11.49
C GLY A 232 8.20 -14.22 11.94
N PHE A 233 8.10 -13.25 11.02
CA PHE A 233 7.41 -11.98 11.31
C PHE A 233 5.92 -12.17 11.59
N ALA A 234 5.21 -12.95 10.76
CA ALA A 234 3.79 -13.23 10.98
C ALA A 234 3.54 -13.93 12.33
N ARG A 235 4.39 -14.93 12.69
CA ARG A 235 4.32 -15.60 13.99
C ARG A 235 4.52 -14.60 15.12
N SER A 236 5.58 -13.79 15.07
CA SER A 236 5.87 -12.77 16.09
C SER A 236 4.71 -11.78 16.23
N LEU A 237 4.14 -11.29 15.11
CA LEU A 237 3.00 -10.38 15.12
C LEU A 237 1.76 -11.01 15.78
N VAL A 238 1.46 -12.28 15.52
CA VAL A 238 0.31 -13.00 16.09
C VAL A 238 0.49 -13.22 17.60
N THR A 239 1.73 -13.45 18.05
CA THR A 239 2.03 -13.83 19.43
C THR A 239 2.57 -12.72 20.32
N CYS A 240 2.83 -11.52 19.77
CA CYS A 240 3.28 -10.38 20.58
C CYS A 240 2.16 -9.77 21.41
N GLU A 241 2.53 -9.03 22.43
CA GLU A 241 1.62 -8.12 23.14
C GLU A 241 1.38 -6.84 22.36
N GLY A 242 2.44 -6.34 21.72
CA GLY A 242 2.35 -5.12 20.90
C GLY A 242 3.46 -5.02 19.87
N ILE A 243 3.32 -4.08 18.94
CA ILE A 243 4.28 -3.84 17.89
C ILE A 243 4.68 -2.35 17.81
N LEU A 244 5.98 -2.12 17.72
CA LEU A 244 6.58 -0.84 17.34
C LEU A 244 6.99 -0.92 15.88
N CYS A 245 6.36 -0.12 15.00
CA CYS A 245 6.65 -0.19 13.56
C CYS A 245 6.64 1.19 12.89
N ASN A 246 7.06 1.24 11.62
CA ASN A 246 6.82 2.43 10.82
C ASN A 246 5.31 2.57 10.49
N ALA A 247 4.86 3.79 10.19
CA ALA A 247 3.47 4.08 9.83
C ALA A 247 3.16 3.69 8.36
N GLY A 248 3.60 2.50 7.94
CA GLY A 248 3.18 1.89 6.70
C GLY A 248 1.70 1.54 6.74
N PHE A 249 1.17 0.92 5.69
CA PHE A 249 -0.24 0.55 5.66
C PHE A 249 -0.48 -0.88 6.17
N GLU A 250 0.20 -1.87 5.62
CA GLU A 250 -0.10 -3.29 5.85
C GLU A 250 0.17 -3.74 7.30
N THR A 251 1.37 -3.44 7.83
CA THR A 251 1.76 -3.89 9.17
C THR A 251 0.86 -3.32 10.28
N PRO A 252 0.57 -2.00 10.33
CA PRO A 252 -0.40 -1.49 11.28
C PRO A 252 -1.81 -2.05 11.09
N ALA A 253 -2.26 -2.28 9.84
CA ALA A 253 -3.57 -2.85 9.57
C ALA A 253 -3.73 -4.26 10.14
N GLU A 254 -2.72 -5.12 9.95
CA GLU A 254 -2.71 -6.47 10.52
C GLU A 254 -2.64 -6.46 12.06
N ALA A 255 -1.84 -5.57 12.63
CA ALA A 255 -1.77 -5.41 14.07
C ALA A 255 -3.10 -4.93 14.69
N LEU A 256 -3.77 -3.97 14.02
CA LEU A 256 -5.12 -3.52 14.38
C LEU A 256 -6.13 -4.67 14.30
N TYR A 257 -6.09 -5.46 13.21
CA TYR A 257 -6.97 -6.63 13.04
C TYR A 257 -6.82 -7.63 14.19
N LEU A 258 -5.58 -7.90 14.60
CA LEU A 258 -5.26 -8.79 15.72
C LEU A 258 -5.55 -8.19 17.10
N GLY A 259 -5.86 -6.88 17.18
CA GLY A 259 -6.07 -6.17 18.44
C GLY A 259 -4.80 -6.00 19.26
N LYS A 260 -3.64 -5.89 18.60
CA LYS A 260 -2.35 -5.67 19.27
C LYS A 260 -2.18 -4.23 19.72
N LYS A 261 -1.40 -4.00 20.80
CA LYS A 261 -0.90 -2.65 21.07
C LYS A 261 -0.03 -2.20 19.91
N ILE A 262 -0.20 -0.98 19.45
CA ILE A 262 0.59 -0.44 18.33
C ILE A 262 1.19 0.89 18.74
N MET A 263 2.44 1.10 18.38
CA MET A 263 3.09 2.41 18.36
C MET A 263 3.77 2.59 17.01
N VAL A 264 3.61 3.77 16.39
CA VAL A 264 4.14 4.00 15.05
C VAL A 264 5.13 5.16 15.01
N ILE A 265 6.15 5.01 14.16
CA ILE A 265 7.14 6.04 13.84
C ILE A 265 7.09 6.28 12.33
N PRO A 266 6.44 7.36 11.82
CA PRO A 266 6.40 7.63 10.39
C PRO A 266 7.81 7.92 9.85
N MET A 267 8.11 7.41 8.67
CA MET A 267 9.37 7.71 7.99
C MET A 267 9.44 9.19 7.64
N LYS A 268 10.59 9.81 7.91
CA LYS A 268 10.82 11.22 7.61
C LYS A 268 10.76 11.47 6.10
N GLY A 269 9.96 12.45 5.69
CA GLY A 269 9.83 12.84 4.28
C GLY A 269 8.94 11.93 3.43
N GLN A 270 8.31 10.90 4.00
CA GLN A 270 7.35 10.05 3.31
C GLN A 270 5.91 10.49 3.66
N TYR A 271 5.30 11.24 2.76
CA TYR A 271 3.99 11.87 2.97
C TYR A 271 2.88 10.87 3.26
N GLU A 272 2.85 9.73 2.55
CA GLU A 272 1.90 8.64 2.79
C GLU A 272 1.95 8.19 4.26
N GLN A 273 3.15 7.94 4.80
CA GLN A 273 3.27 7.53 6.19
C GLN A 273 2.92 8.63 7.20
N GLN A 274 3.09 9.89 6.84
CA GLN A 274 2.63 11.00 7.68
C GLN A 274 1.10 11.05 7.75
N CYS A 275 0.42 10.83 6.61
CA CYS A 275 -1.04 10.72 6.58
C CYS A 275 -1.54 9.47 7.34
N ASN A 276 -0.86 8.34 7.17
CA ASN A 276 -1.18 7.11 7.90
C ASN A 276 -1.03 7.29 9.41
N ALA A 277 0.04 7.94 9.84
CA ALA A 277 0.26 8.25 11.25
C ALA A 277 -0.85 9.15 11.82
N GLU A 278 -1.33 10.12 11.05
CA GLU A 278 -2.46 10.96 11.45
C GLU A 278 -3.76 10.15 11.58
N ALA A 279 -4.03 9.27 10.61
CA ALA A 279 -5.19 8.39 10.67
C ALA A 279 -5.13 7.44 11.88
N LEU A 280 -3.98 6.82 12.10
CA LEU A 280 -3.74 5.94 13.26
C LEU A 280 -3.83 6.71 14.59
N GLY A 281 -3.31 7.94 14.63
CA GLY A 281 -3.43 8.82 15.80
C GLY A 281 -4.88 9.13 16.17
N ARG A 282 -5.76 9.36 15.18
CA ARG A 282 -7.21 9.54 15.39
C ARG A 282 -7.89 8.27 15.91
N MET A 283 -7.32 7.10 15.65
CA MET A 283 -7.75 5.82 16.22
C MET A 283 -7.17 5.56 17.61
N GLY A 284 -6.39 6.51 18.16
CA GLY A 284 -5.76 6.42 19.47
C GLY A 284 -4.40 5.72 19.48
N VAL A 285 -3.83 5.36 18.33
CA VAL A 285 -2.50 4.77 18.25
C VAL A 285 -1.42 5.84 18.56
N PRO A 286 -0.50 5.59 19.50
CA PRO A 286 0.62 6.50 19.76
C PRO A 286 1.49 6.70 18.53
N VAL A 287 1.73 7.98 18.18
CA VAL A 287 2.56 8.39 17.05
C VAL A 287 3.80 9.11 17.57
N ILE A 288 4.97 8.56 17.27
CA ILE A 288 6.27 9.13 17.66
C ILE A 288 6.92 9.75 16.43
N ARG A 289 7.11 11.06 16.44
CA ARG A 289 7.71 11.79 15.31
C ARG A 289 9.23 11.88 15.40
N ARG A 290 9.80 11.66 16.58
CA ARG A 290 11.25 11.69 16.85
C ARG A 290 11.65 10.61 17.83
N VAL A 291 12.75 9.93 17.52
CA VAL A 291 13.46 9.04 18.43
C VAL A 291 14.61 9.84 19.03
N ASP A 292 14.43 10.32 20.24
CA ASP A 292 15.39 11.12 21.00
C ASP A 292 15.68 10.49 22.36
N ALA A 293 16.39 11.22 23.23
CA ALA A 293 16.81 10.72 24.54
C ALA A 293 15.62 10.34 25.46
N GLY A 294 14.46 11.01 25.33
CA GLY A 294 13.26 10.73 26.12
C GLY A 294 12.42 9.56 25.59
N PHE A 295 12.79 8.99 24.44
CA PHE A 295 11.96 7.95 23.82
C PHE A 295 11.88 6.66 24.66
N ALA A 296 12.87 6.33 25.46
CA ALA A 296 12.82 5.18 26.36
C ALA A 296 11.69 5.30 27.40
N ASP A 297 11.46 6.49 27.95
CA ASP A 297 10.39 6.74 28.94
C ASP A 297 9.01 6.65 28.27
N VAL A 298 8.87 7.20 27.07
CA VAL A 298 7.64 7.09 26.27
C VAL A 298 7.34 5.64 25.92
N LEU A 299 8.36 4.88 25.54
CA LEU A 299 8.24 3.45 25.21
C LEU A 299 7.84 2.63 26.44
N SER A 300 8.45 2.91 27.61
CA SER A 300 8.08 2.29 28.88
C SER A 300 6.62 2.61 29.27
N GLY A 301 6.19 3.86 29.12
CA GLY A 301 4.80 4.26 29.36
C GLY A 301 3.82 3.52 28.45
N TRP A 302 4.15 3.36 27.15
CA TRP A 302 3.33 2.62 26.20
C TRP A 302 3.25 1.13 26.52
N VAL A 303 4.36 0.49 26.86
CA VAL A 303 4.42 -0.92 27.26
C VAL A 303 3.48 -1.17 28.44
N ASN A 304 3.50 -0.28 29.45
CA ASN A 304 2.69 -0.39 30.66
C ASN A 304 1.24 0.12 30.46
N SER A 305 0.88 0.68 29.30
CA SER A 305 -0.49 1.13 29.02
C SER A 305 -1.43 -0.06 28.80
N GLY A 306 -2.69 0.07 29.21
CA GLY A 306 -3.75 -0.90 28.93
C GLY A 306 -4.41 -0.73 27.56
N TYR A 307 -3.96 0.24 26.73
CA TYR A 307 -4.66 0.61 25.51
C TYR A 307 -4.35 -0.37 24.36
N SER A 308 -5.42 -0.94 23.82
CA SER A 308 -5.42 -1.58 22.51
C SER A 308 -6.71 -1.20 21.79
N TYR A 309 -6.65 -1.05 20.46
CA TYR A 309 -7.79 -0.78 19.61
C TYR A 309 -7.94 -1.87 18.56
N LYS A 310 -9.15 -2.41 18.45
CA LYS A 310 -9.48 -3.45 17.46
C LYS A 310 -10.66 -2.98 16.63
N PRO A 311 -10.43 -2.43 15.45
CA PRO A 311 -11.50 -2.17 14.50
C PRO A 311 -12.11 -3.51 14.06
N GLY A 312 -13.42 -3.53 13.81
CA GLY A 312 -14.12 -4.72 13.36
C GLY A 312 -13.89 -5.03 11.88
N TYR A 313 -12.64 -5.15 11.43
CA TYR A 313 -12.34 -5.47 10.04
C TYR A 313 -12.89 -6.84 9.67
N THR A 314 -13.69 -6.86 8.61
CA THR A 314 -14.23 -8.08 8.00
C THR A 314 -13.46 -8.40 6.72
N ASN A 315 -13.66 -9.62 6.20
CA ASN A 315 -13.14 -9.96 4.89
C ASN A 315 -13.98 -9.26 3.80
N ASN A 316 -13.46 -8.19 3.27
CA ASN A 316 -14.10 -7.36 2.23
C ASN A 316 -13.70 -7.75 0.79
N LEU A 317 -12.87 -8.78 0.61
CA LEU A 317 -12.43 -9.22 -0.71
C LEU A 317 -13.57 -9.58 -1.67
N PRO A 318 -14.64 -10.29 -1.26
CA PRO A 318 -15.79 -10.53 -2.14
C PRO A 318 -16.41 -9.23 -2.66
N GLU A 319 -16.69 -8.25 -1.77
CA GLU A 319 -17.26 -6.95 -2.11
C GLU A 319 -16.34 -6.14 -3.05
N ILE A 320 -15.02 -6.18 -2.80
CA ILE A 320 -14.02 -5.54 -3.66
C ILE A 320 -14.01 -6.16 -5.06
N VAL A 321 -14.05 -7.50 -5.16
CA VAL A 321 -14.06 -8.20 -6.46
C VAL A 321 -15.35 -7.90 -7.20
N ASP A 322 -16.51 -7.88 -6.54
CA ASP A 322 -17.78 -7.45 -7.13
C ASP A 322 -17.66 -6.05 -7.72
N ARG A 323 -17.15 -5.11 -6.93
CA ARG A 323 -16.95 -3.72 -7.36
C ARG A 323 -15.99 -3.58 -8.55
N ILE A 324 -14.92 -4.39 -8.60
CA ILE A 324 -14.01 -4.44 -9.75
C ILE A 324 -14.74 -4.91 -11.00
N LEU A 325 -15.51 -5.98 -10.90
CA LEU A 325 -16.17 -6.63 -12.03
C LEU A 325 -17.36 -5.83 -12.58
N GLU A 326 -18.09 -5.11 -11.71
CA GLU A 326 -19.21 -4.22 -12.08
C GLU A 326 -18.72 -3.01 -12.89
N ASN A 327 -17.61 -2.42 -12.53
CA ASN A 327 -17.06 -1.24 -13.23
C ASN A 327 -16.55 -1.50 -14.66
N ARG A 328 -16.60 -2.72 -15.14
CA ARG A 328 -16.38 -3.06 -16.54
C ARG A 328 -17.46 -2.47 -17.46
N THR A 329 -18.73 -2.52 -17.05
CA THR A 329 -19.87 -2.10 -17.86
C THR A 329 -19.94 -0.58 -18.00
N ASP A 330 -19.60 0.16 -16.97
CA ASP A 330 -19.71 1.61 -16.95
C ASP A 330 -18.61 2.30 -17.77
N ALA A 331 -17.40 1.71 -17.85
CA ALA A 331 -16.33 2.24 -18.71
C ALA A 331 -16.59 2.06 -20.20
N GLY A 332 -17.40 1.07 -20.60
CA GLY A 332 -17.86 0.84 -21.98
C GLY A 332 -18.99 1.78 -22.40
N SER A 333 -19.92 2.07 -21.50
CA SER A 333 -21.08 2.94 -21.77
C SER A 333 -20.74 4.43 -21.85
N ALA A 334 -19.72 4.90 -21.13
CA ALA A 334 -19.25 6.28 -21.21
C ALA A 334 -18.64 6.62 -22.61
N SER A 335 -18.07 5.63 -23.31
CA SER A 335 -17.55 5.82 -24.66
C SER A 335 -18.66 5.90 -25.73
N GLU A 336 -19.81 5.25 -25.50
CA GLU A 336 -20.97 5.32 -26.41
C GLU A 336 -21.78 6.61 -26.24
N LEU A 337 -21.86 7.19 -25.04
CA LEU A 337 -22.54 8.46 -24.80
C LEU A 337 -21.78 9.66 -25.41
N SER A 338 -20.44 9.61 -25.43
CA SER A 338 -19.61 10.66 -26.07
C SER A 338 -19.67 10.63 -27.60
N SER A 339 -19.98 9.48 -28.20
CA SER A 339 -20.13 9.37 -29.67
C SER A 339 -21.51 9.76 -30.18
N LYS A 340 -22.54 9.81 -29.33
CA LYS A 340 -23.91 10.22 -29.70
C LYS A 340 -24.22 11.71 -29.56
N SER A 341 -23.36 12.49 -28.89
CA SER A 341 -23.53 13.94 -28.73
C SER A 341 -22.91 14.78 -29.86
N GLY A 342 -22.38 14.16 -30.90
CA GLY A 342 -21.64 14.80 -32.00
C GLY A 342 -22.40 15.00 -33.32
N LEU A 343 -23.73 14.90 -33.36
CA LEU A 343 -24.51 15.17 -34.58
C LEU A 343 -25.77 15.97 -34.22
N GLY A 344 -25.74 17.27 -34.47
CA GLY A 344 -26.93 18.11 -34.42
C GLY A 344 -26.65 19.58 -34.11
N GLU A 345 -25.82 20.26 -34.88
CA GLU A 345 -25.87 21.71 -34.99
C GLU A 345 -26.65 22.08 -36.28
N ASP A 346 -27.98 22.24 -36.13
CA ASP A 346 -28.78 23.04 -37.05
C ASP A 346 -28.58 24.51 -36.71
N ARG A 347 -27.86 25.24 -37.55
CA ARG A 347 -27.80 26.72 -37.54
C ARG A 347 -29.01 27.29 -38.28
N PRO A 348 -29.78 28.21 -37.68
CA PRO A 348 -30.74 28.98 -38.47
C PRO A 348 -30.03 30.05 -39.32
N PRO A 349 -30.58 30.45 -40.52
CA PRO A 349 -29.94 31.36 -41.42
C PRO A 349 -30.02 32.82 -40.92
N LEU A 350 -28.91 33.55 -41.10
CA LEU A 350 -28.78 34.97 -40.85
C LEU A 350 -29.72 35.79 -41.76
N GLY A 351 -30.65 36.55 -41.17
CA GLY A 351 -31.43 37.58 -41.84
C GLY A 351 -30.54 38.78 -42.16
N GLN A 352 -30.73 39.32 -43.37
CA GLN A 352 -30.13 40.58 -43.85
C GLN A 352 -30.83 41.79 -43.27
N PRO A 353 -30.14 42.95 -43.14
CA PRO A 353 -30.68 44.15 -42.56
C PRO A 353 -31.44 44.99 -43.63
N GLU A 354 -32.48 45.65 -43.12
CA GLU A 354 -32.95 46.92 -43.65
C GLU A 354 -32.51 48.09 -42.75
#